data_c99eca15d4b94b6a905a64b0924a5f96
#
_entry.id   c99eca15d4b94b6a905a64b0924a5f96
#
_cell.length_a   1.000
_cell.length_b   1.000
_cell.length_c   1.000
_cell.angle_alpha   90.00
_cell.angle_beta   90.00
_cell.angle_gamma   90.00
#
_symmetry.space_group_name_H-M   'P 1'
#
loop_
_entity.id
_entity.type
_entity.pdbx_description
1 polymer ?
#
loop_
_entity_poly.entity_id
_entity_poly.type
_entity_poly.pdbx_seq_one_letter_code
_entity_poly.pdbx_strand_id
1 'polypeptide(L)'
;MPAMPAWLDRLPLGLLILIALTLGLAPFVPEPHVWEKLKMLAAGALVRPIDIFDLLLHGAPWLLLLAKLVRLVLLRLSPAP
;
A
#
# COMPACT_ATOMS: atom_id res chain seq x y z
N MET A 1 -6.57 15.57 16.60
CA MET A 1 -6.34 14.82 15.38
C MET A 1 -5.70 13.48 15.72
N PRO A 2 -6.26 12.40 15.25
CA PRO A 2 -5.62 11.11 15.49
C PRO A 2 -4.24 11.10 14.86
N ALA A 3 -3.25 10.83 15.68
CA ALA A 3 -1.87 10.74 15.22
C ALA A 3 -1.70 9.41 14.47
N MET A 4 -1.00 9.45 13.35
CA MET A 4 -0.56 8.22 12.71
C MET A 4 0.49 7.55 13.59
N PRO A 5 0.58 6.20 13.55
CA PRO A 5 1.51 5.49 14.41
C PRO A 5 2.96 5.92 14.15
N ALA A 6 3.69 6.20 15.23
CA ALA A 6 5.08 6.63 15.11
C ALA A 6 6.02 5.55 14.58
N TRP A 7 5.61 4.27 14.63
CA TRP A 7 6.44 3.19 14.09
C TRP A 7 6.68 3.35 12.57
N LEU A 8 5.83 4.11 11.87
CA LEU A 8 6.06 4.44 10.46
C LEU A 8 7.38 5.18 10.25
N ASP A 9 7.83 5.95 11.26
CA ASP A 9 9.08 6.70 11.15
C ASP A 9 10.31 5.78 11.08
N ARG A 10 10.17 4.55 11.57
CA ARG A 10 11.25 3.55 11.54
C ARG A 10 11.37 2.83 10.21
N LEU A 11 10.38 2.99 9.33
CA LEU A 11 10.37 2.31 8.03
C LEU A 11 11.08 3.19 7.01
N PRO A 12 12.18 2.71 6.41
CA PRO A 12 12.85 3.48 5.36
C PRO A 12 11.96 3.66 4.15
N LEU A 13 11.81 4.90 3.69
CA LEU A 13 10.97 5.21 2.54
C LEU A 13 11.43 4.45 1.28
N GLY A 14 12.74 4.40 1.05
CA GLY A 14 13.27 3.69 -0.12
C GLY A 14 12.93 2.21 -0.12
N LEU A 15 12.95 1.58 1.06
CA LEU A 15 12.57 0.17 1.18
C LEU A 15 11.08 -0.04 0.86
N LEU A 16 10.22 0.85 1.36
CA LEU A 16 8.79 0.77 1.08
C LEU A 16 8.50 0.95 -0.41
N ILE A 17 9.20 1.87 -1.07
CA ILE A 17 9.07 2.06 -2.51
C ILE A 17 9.51 0.79 -3.24
N LEU A 18 10.64 0.21 -2.85
CA LEU A 18 11.14 -1.01 -3.46
C LEU A 18 10.15 -2.16 -3.33
N ILE A 19 9.61 -2.36 -2.13
CA ILE A 19 8.64 -3.45 -1.89
C ILE A 19 7.35 -3.20 -2.66
N ALA A 20 6.87 -1.96 -2.72
CA ALA A 20 5.66 -1.63 -3.47
C ALA A 20 5.85 -1.88 -4.97
N LEU A 21 7.02 -1.55 -5.52
CA LEU A 21 7.31 -1.74 -6.94
C LEU A 21 7.59 -3.20 -7.30
N THR A 22 8.01 -4.02 -6.34
CA THR A 22 8.27 -5.45 -6.57
C THR A 22 7.06 -6.30 -6.19
N LEU A 23 6.88 -6.58 -4.90
CA LEU A 23 5.76 -7.40 -4.43
C LEU A 23 4.41 -6.75 -4.78
N GLY A 24 4.31 -5.44 -4.66
CA GLY A 24 3.06 -4.71 -4.92
C GLY A 24 2.61 -4.73 -6.37
N LEU A 25 3.52 -4.99 -7.32
CA LEU A 25 3.22 -5.06 -8.74
C LEU A 25 3.42 -6.46 -9.32
N ALA A 26 3.82 -7.44 -8.51
CA ALA A 26 4.00 -8.80 -9.03
C ALA A 26 2.68 -9.38 -9.54
N PRO A 27 2.70 -10.20 -10.57
CA PRO A 27 3.88 -10.69 -11.30
C PRO A 27 4.35 -9.80 -12.46
N PHE A 28 3.87 -8.59 -12.61
CA PHE A 28 4.14 -7.63 -13.69
C PHE A 28 3.47 -8.02 -15.01
N VAL A 29 3.66 -9.25 -15.44
CA VAL A 29 3.15 -9.77 -16.72
C VAL A 29 2.34 -11.04 -16.43
N PRO A 30 1.12 -11.18 -16.98
CA PRO A 30 0.41 -10.31 -17.94
C PRO A 30 -0.07 -8.99 -17.34
N GLU A 31 -0.33 -8.96 -16.04
CA GLU A 31 -0.65 -7.72 -15.33
C GLU A 31 -0.42 -7.91 -13.83
N PRO A 32 -0.18 -6.81 -13.08
CA PRO A 32 -0.06 -6.90 -11.63
C PRO A 32 -1.33 -7.43 -10.99
N HIS A 33 -1.19 -8.34 -10.00
CA HIS A 33 -2.35 -8.88 -9.28
C HIS A 33 -3.13 -7.79 -8.56
N VAL A 34 -2.46 -6.76 -8.03
CA VAL A 34 -3.17 -5.66 -7.37
C VAL A 34 -4.13 -4.98 -8.34
N TRP A 35 -3.71 -4.75 -9.57
CA TRP A 35 -4.55 -4.13 -10.59
C TRP A 35 -5.71 -5.05 -10.98
N GLU A 36 -5.41 -6.32 -11.24
CA GLU A 36 -6.42 -7.31 -11.57
C GLU A 36 -7.50 -7.40 -10.49
N LYS A 37 -7.08 -7.49 -9.22
CA LYS A 37 -8.04 -7.63 -8.12
C LYS A 37 -8.82 -6.34 -7.87
N LEU A 38 -8.24 -5.17 -8.11
CA LEU A 38 -8.98 -3.92 -8.03
C LEU A 38 -10.07 -3.84 -9.11
N LYS A 39 -9.79 -4.31 -10.32
CA LYS A 39 -10.81 -4.39 -11.37
C LYS A 39 -11.93 -5.35 -10.97
N MET A 40 -11.58 -6.49 -10.37
CA MET A 40 -12.57 -7.46 -9.87
C MET A 40 -13.42 -6.85 -8.76
N LEU A 41 -12.81 -6.10 -7.87
CA LEU A 41 -13.55 -5.41 -6.80
C LEU A 41 -14.56 -4.43 -7.38
N ALA A 42 -14.15 -3.62 -8.35
CA ALA A 42 -15.04 -2.64 -8.99
C ALA A 42 -16.19 -3.33 -9.74
N ALA A 43 -15.96 -4.52 -10.29
CA ALA A 43 -16.97 -5.29 -11.01
C ALA A 43 -17.85 -6.14 -10.09
N GLY A 44 -17.61 -6.14 -8.77
CA GLY A 44 -18.35 -6.99 -7.83
C GLY A 44 -17.98 -8.46 -7.93
N ALA A 45 -16.83 -8.79 -8.54
CA ALA A 45 -16.39 -10.16 -8.77
C ALA A 45 -15.32 -10.63 -7.77
N LEU A 46 -14.95 -9.82 -6.79
CA LEU A 46 -13.94 -10.16 -5.79
C LEU A 46 -14.60 -10.93 -4.64
N VAL A 47 -14.92 -12.20 -4.88
CA VAL A 47 -15.70 -13.03 -3.94
C VAL A 47 -14.95 -14.26 -3.45
N ARG A 48 -13.94 -14.73 -4.17
CA ARG A 48 -13.17 -15.91 -3.77
C ARG A 48 -12.13 -15.53 -2.73
N PRO A 49 -11.96 -16.33 -1.66
CA PRO A 49 -10.96 -16.01 -0.62
C PRO A 49 -9.55 -15.83 -1.15
N ILE A 50 -9.15 -16.63 -2.15
CA ILE A 50 -7.79 -16.50 -2.72
C ILE A 50 -7.61 -15.16 -3.44
N ASP A 51 -8.64 -14.66 -4.10
CA ASP A 51 -8.58 -13.38 -4.79
C ASP A 51 -8.51 -12.22 -3.80
N ILE A 52 -9.25 -12.33 -2.70
CA ILE A 52 -9.21 -11.35 -1.61
C ILE A 52 -7.84 -11.35 -0.96
N PHE A 53 -7.28 -12.54 -0.71
CA PHE A 53 -5.93 -12.68 -0.15
C PHE A 53 -4.88 -12.04 -1.08
N ASP A 54 -4.99 -12.28 -2.39
CA ASP A 54 -4.08 -11.70 -3.36
C ASP A 54 -4.12 -10.17 -3.34
N LEU A 55 -5.32 -9.59 -3.26
CA LEU A 55 -5.45 -8.14 -3.15
C LEU A 55 -4.78 -7.62 -1.88
N LEU A 56 -5.00 -8.29 -0.75
CA LEU A 56 -4.39 -7.87 0.51
C LEU A 56 -2.87 -8.02 0.47
N LEU A 57 -2.37 -9.12 -0.09
CA LEU A 57 -0.93 -9.37 -0.15
C LEU A 57 -0.22 -8.35 -1.02
N HIS A 58 -0.74 -8.11 -2.22
CA HIS A 58 -0.11 -7.20 -3.17
C HIS A 58 -0.49 -5.73 -2.94
N GLY A 59 -1.60 -5.49 -2.26
CA GLY A 59 -2.03 -4.13 -1.91
C GLY A 59 -1.42 -3.60 -0.61
N ALA A 60 -1.04 -4.48 0.32
CA ALA A 60 -0.49 -4.07 1.61
C ALA A 60 0.75 -3.17 1.49
N PRO A 61 1.75 -3.49 0.63
CA PRO A 61 2.89 -2.59 0.45
C PRO A 61 2.49 -1.19 -0.03
N TRP A 62 1.48 -1.10 -0.89
CA TRP A 62 0.98 0.18 -1.37
C TRP A 62 0.31 0.98 -0.28
N LEU A 63 -0.50 0.32 0.57
CA LEU A 63 -1.14 0.98 1.70
C LEU A 63 -0.10 1.46 2.71
N LEU A 64 0.93 0.66 2.96
CA LEU A 64 1.99 1.01 3.88
C LEU A 64 2.81 2.20 3.35
N LEU A 65 3.12 2.19 2.05
CA LEU A 65 3.80 3.31 1.40
C LEU A 65 2.95 4.59 1.48
N LEU A 66 1.65 4.48 1.19
CA LEU A 66 0.74 5.61 1.29
C LEU A 66 0.70 6.17 2.70
N ALA A 67 0.59 5.30 3.71
CA ALA A 67 0.58 5.72 5.12
C ALA A 67 1.88 6.44 5.47
N LYS A 68 3.02 5.93 5.02
CA LYS A 68 4.32 6.57 5.23
C LYS A 68 4.37 7.96 4.60
N LEU A 69 3.91 8.09 3.37
CA LEU A 69 3.90 9.39 2.68
C LEU A 69 2.99 10.39 3.38
N VAL A 70 1.81 9.95 3.81
CA VAL A 70 0.90 10.80 4.57
C VAL A 70 1.54 11.24 5.89
N ARG A 71 2.20 10.31 6.57
CA ARG A 71 2.93 10.63 7.82
C ARG A 71 3.99 11.70 7.59
N LEU A 72 4.78 11.57 6.53
CA LEU A 72 5.82 12.55 6.20
C LEU A 72 5.23 13.93 5.91
N VAL A 73 4.10 13.96 5.18
CA VAL A 73 3.42 15.23 4.89
C VAL A 73 2.89 15.86 6.17
N LEU A 74 2.25 15.07 7.04
CA LEU A 74 1.73 15.58 8.31
C LEU A 74 2.83 16.13 9.21
N LEU A 75 3.99 15.48 9.24
CA LEU A 75 5.13 15.99 10.02
C LEU A 75 5.64 17.30 9.47
N ARG A 76 5.62 17.48 8.15
CA ARG A 76 6.03 18.73 7.51
C ARG A 76 5.08 19.88 7.81
N LEU A 77 3.77 19.57 7.90
CA LEU A 77 2.73 20.57 8.14
C LEU A 77 2.58 20.90 9.62
N SER A 78 3.19 20.10 10.52
CA SER A 78 3.12 20.34 11.95
C SER A 78 3.91 21.59 12.32
N PRO A 79 3.34 22.47 13.17
CA PRO A 79 4.09 23.64 13.64
C PRO A 79 5.30 23.20 14.44
N ALA A 80 6.38 23.99 14.37
CA ALA A 80 7.57 23.75 15.17
C ALA A 80 7.23 23.86 16.65
N PRO A 81 7.81 22.99 17.51
CA PRO A 81 7.57 23.08 18.95
C PRO A 81 8.17 24.33 19.56
#